data_b564590e890614874ccf55f203bf03dd
#
_entry.id   b564590e890614874ccf55f203bf03dd
#
_cell.length_a   1.000
_cell.length_b   1.000
_cell.length_c   1.000
_cell.angle_alpha   90.00
_cell.angle_beta   90.00
_cell.angle_gamma   90.00
#
_symmetry.space_group_name_H-M   'P 1'
#
loop_
_entity.id
_entity.type
_entity.pdbx_description
1 polymer ?
#
loop_
_entity_poly.entity_id
_entity_poly.type
_entity_poly.pdbx_seq_one_letter_code
_entity_poly.pdbx_strand_id
1 'polypeptide(L)'
;MDTKRHLCRHPTVAVLSRGDAAARRDTTPHNSRFVRVFEALAAAGIEAQPAIYDESFVDAVRDQLLAMDGVLVWVDPIHQGKTRAALDPLLREIATKGPWVSAHPDVILKMGVKEVLYRTRHLGWGADTYRYDSAATFRAEFPPRLQTSGPRVLKQNRGD
;
A
#
# COMPACT_ATOMS: atom_id res chain seq x y z
N MET A 1 43.54 2.12 19.75
CA MET A 1 42.09 2.31 19.92
C MET A 1 41.57 3.00 18.70
N ASP A 2 41.09 2.22 17.77
CA ASP A 2 40.67 2.71 16.45
C ASP A 2 39.12 2.90 16.46
N THR A 3 38.72 4.14 16.67
CA THR A 3 37.33 4.54 16.73
C THR A 3 36.84 4.61 15.30
N LYS A 4 36.34 3.47 14.75
CA LYS A 4 35.61 3.42 13.49
C LYS A 4 34.44 4.41 13.57
N ARG A 5 34.59 5.58 12.95
CA ARG A 5 33.45 6.46 12.61
C ARG A 5 32.51 5.66 11.71
N HIS A 6 31.45 5.13 12.29
CA HIS A 6 30.29 4.72 11.50
C HIS A 6 29.75 6.01 10.89
N LEU A 7 30.09 6.27 9.65
CA LEU A 7 29.33 7.20 8.81
C LEU A 7 27.88 6.69 8.80
N CYS A 8 27.00 7.35 9.54
CA CYS A 8 25.59 7.09 9.50
C CYS A 8 25.11 7.38 8.07
N ARG A 9 25.01 6.35 7.24
CA ARG A 9 24.37 6.45 5.94
C ARG A 9 22.90 6.78 6.18
N HIS A 10 22.37 7.80 5.50
CA HIS A 10 20.94 8.07 5.49
C HIS A 10 20.21 6.86 4.90
N PRO A 11 19.14 6.39 5.54
CA PRO A 11 18.34 5.31 4.98
C PRO A 11 17.70 5.75 3.67
N THR A 12 17.67 4.83 2.70
CA THR A 12 17.11 5.07 1.37
C THR A 12 15.78 4.34 1.21
N VAL A 13 14.75 5.04 0.70
CA VAL A 13 13.40 4.49 0.59
C VAL A 13 12.82 4.73 -0.80
N ALA A 14 12.23 3.70 -1.40
CA ALA A 14 11.42 3.82 -2.59
C ALA A 14 9.95 4.09 -2.24
N VAL A 15 9.33 5.09 -2.88
CA VAL A 15 7.88 5.30 -2.85
C VAL A 15 7.30 4.68 -4.12
N LEU A 16 6.72 3.48 -3.97
CA LEU A 16 6.25 2.67 -5.09
C LEU A 16 4.80 3.01 -5.44
N SER A 17 4.55 3.36 -6.70
CA SER A 17 3.22 3.59 -7.25
C SER A 17 3.08 2.99 -8.63
N ARG A 18 1.84 2.81 -9.11
CA ARG A 18 1.58 2.33 -10.46
C ARG A 18 1.72 3.47 -11.49
N GLY A 19 2.27 3.15 -12.66
CA GLY A 19 2.40 4.07 -13.80
C GLY A 19 3.02 3.38 -15.00
N ASP A 20 3.00 4.04 -16.13
CA ASP A 20 3.60 3.56 -17.38
C ASP A 20 5.09 3.91 -17.52
N ALA A 21 5.67 3.57 -18.65
CA ALA A 21 7.08 3.84 -18.95
C ALA A 21 7.40 5.36 -19.02
N ALA A 22 6.44 6.21 -19.40
CA ALA A 22 6.62 7.66 -19.37
C ALA A 22 6.68 8.17 -17.92
N ALA A 23 5.73 7.77 -17.10
CA ALA A 23 5.75 8.07 -15.67
C ALA A 23 7.05 7.58 -14.99
N ARG A 24 7.56 6.41 -15.40
CA ARG A 24 8.83 5.88 -14.86
C ARG A 24 10.04 6.77 -15.17
N ARG A 25 10.09 7.38 -16.37
CA ARG A 25 11.19 8.29 -16.76
C ARG A 25 11.07 9.66 -16.12
N ASP A 26 9.86 10.16 -16.02
CA ASP A 26 9.62 11.59 -15.81
C ASP A 26 9.25 11.92 -14.36
N THR A 27 8.88 10.91 -13.52
CA THR A 27 8.51 11.16 -12.13
C THR A 27 9.74 11.41 -11.26
N THR A 28 9.68 12.53 -10.55
CA THR A 28 10.67 12.93 -9.56
C THR A 28 9.97 13.14 -8.19
N PRO A 29 10.71 13.27 -7.09
CA PRO A 29 10.12 13.65 -5.80
C PRO A 29 9.30 14.95 -5.87
N HIS A 30 9.70 15.91 -6.73
CA HIS A 30 9.10 17.25 -6.81
C HIS A 30 7.85 17.33 -7.68
N ASN A 31 7.68 16.44 -8.66
CA ASN A 31 6.51 16.42 -9.54
C ASN A 31 5.56 15.24 -9.26
N SER A 32 5.88 14.39 -8.28
CA SER A 32 5.06 13.28 -7.87
C SER A 32 3.78 13.76 -7.15
N ARG A 33 2.68 13.02 -7.29
CA ARG A 33 1.49 13.18 -6.44
C ARG A 33 1.80 13.00 -4.94
N PHE A 34 2.94 12.39 -4.62
CA PHE A 34 3.42 12.17 -3.26
C PHE A 34 4.47 13.18 -2.79
N VAL A 35 4.55 14.37 -3.40
CA VAL A 35 5.53 15.40 -3.06
C VAL A 35 5.61 15.66 -1.55
N ARG A 36 4.47 15.71 -0.84
CA ARG A 36 4.42 15.90 0.62
C ARG A 36 5.03 14.75 1.41
N VAL A 37 4.94 13.53 0.90
CA VAL A 37 5.58 12.35 1.51
C VAL A 37 7.10 12.46 1.33
N PHE A 38 7.58 12.83 0.15
CA PHE A 38 9.00 13.05 -0.09
C PHE A 38 9.57 14.18 0.79
N GLU A 39 8.87 15.30 0.92
CA GLU A 39 9.25 16.40 1.81
C GLU A 39 9.36 15.94 3.27
N ALA A 40 8.37 15.16 3.76
CA ALA A 40 8.37 14.65 5.12
C ALA A 40 9.51 13.65 5.37
N LEU A 41 9.80 12.76 4.42
CA LEU A 41 10.91 11.82 4.51
C LEU A 41 12.26 12.56 4.54
N ALA A 42 12.43 13.55 3.67
CA ALA A 42 13.65 14.39 3.67
C ALA A 42 13.83 15.13 4.98
N ALA A 43 12.76 15.70 5.56
CA ALA A 43 12.79 16.35 6.86
C ALA A 43 13.15 15.39 8.02
N ALA A 44 12.83 14.09 7.84
CA ALA A 44 13.23 13.03 8.78
C ALA A 44 14.65 12.47 8.53
N GLY A 45 15.40 13.03 7.57
CA GLY A 45 16.74 12.56 7.22
C GLY A 45 16.73 11.24 6.41
N ILE A 46 15.63 10.95 5.73
CA ILE A 46 15.46 9.75 4.89
C ILE A 46 15.56 10.18 3.42
N GLU A 47 16.49 9.59 2.68
CA GLU A 47 16.59 9.78 1.25
C GLU A 47 15.51 8.95 0.54
N ALA A 48 14.64 9.59 -0.24
CA ALA A 48 13.53 8.91 -0.88
C ALA A 48 13.46 9.18 -2.39
N GLN A 49 13.13 8.15 -3.17
CA GLN A 49 12.97 8.26 -4.59
C GLN A 49 11.66 7.58 -5.08
N PRO A 50 11.06 8.08 -6.17
CA PRO A 50 9.91 7.42 -6.75
C PRO A 50 10.33 6.10 -7.41
N ALA A 51 9.48 5.09 -7.26
CA ALA A 51 9.53 3.84 -8.02
C ALA A 51 8.18 3.64 -8.70
N ILE A 52 8.20 3.47 -9.99
CA ILE A 52 6.99 3.29 -10.79
C ILE A 52 6.91 1.84 -11.24
N TYR A 53 5.75 1.22 -10.98
CA TYR A 53 5.49 -0.18 -11.28
C TYR A 53 4.49 -0.35 -12.42
N ASP A 54 4.86 -1.19 -13.36
CA ASP A 54 3.96 -1.86 -14.30
C ASP A 54 4.50 -3.26 -14.59
N GLU A 55 3.64 -4.16 -15.02
CA GLU A 55 3.98 -5.54 -15.32
C GLU A 55 4.98 -5.68 -16.49
N SER A 56 5.06 -4.67 -17.36
CA SER A 56 5.94 -4.66 -18.54
C SER A 56 7.44 -4.45 -18.22
N PHE A 57 7.77 -3.97 -17.01
CA PHE A 57 9.17 -3.72 -16.60
C PHE A 57 9.47 -4.15 -15.17
N VAL A 58 8.88 -5.26 -14.77
CA VAL A 58 8.98 -5.79 -13.39
C VAL A 58 10.42 -6.04 -12.93
N ASP A 59 11.29 -6.48 -13.81
CA ASP A 59 12.70 -6.75 -13.47
C ASP A 59 13.47 -5.46 -13.13
N ALA A 60 13.25 -4.39 -13.91
CA ALA A 60 13.88 -3.11 -13.62
C ALA A 60 13.34 -2.48 -12.31
N VAL A 61 12.09 -2.77 -11.94
CA VAL A 61 11.55 -2.39 -10.63
C VAL A 61 12.17 -3.21 -9.53
N ARG A 62 12.31 -4.53 -9.72
CA ARG A 62 12.98 -5.43 -8.76
C ARG A 62 14.38 -4.93 -8.41
N ASP A 63 15.20 -4.65 -9.42
CA ASP A 63 16.58 -4.18 -9.23
C ASP A 63 16.61 -2.85 -8.46
N GLN A 64 15.71 -1.91 -8.80
CA GLN A 64 15.58 -0.65 -8.10
C GLN A 64 15.20 -0.85 -6.62
N LEU A 65 14.21 -1.69 -6.33
CA LEU A 65 13.74 -1.91 -4.97
C LEU A 65 14.76 -2.65 -4.10
N LEU A 66 15.53 -3.58 -4.68
CA LEU A 66 16.60 -4.29 -3.97
C LEU A 66 17.77 -3.39 -3.56
N ALA A 67 17.95 -2.25 -4.23
CA ALA A 67 18.97 -1.26 -3.87
C ALA A 67 18.56 -0.33 -2.72
N MET A 68 17.32 -0.44 -2.22
CA MET A 68 16.78 0.41 -1.16
C MET A 68 16.85 -0.28 0.21
N ASP A 69 16.80 0.52 1.27
CA ASP A 69 16.63 0.02 2.63
C ASP A 69 15.15 -0.25 2.95
N GLY A 70 14.24 0.42 2.24
CA GLY A 70 12.80 0.24 2.42
C GLY A 70 11.95 0.61 1.21
N VAL A 71 10.72 0.11 1.20
CA VAL A 71 9.72 0.37 0.16
C VAL A 71 8.40 0.76 0.81
N LEU A 72 7.91 1.94 0.48
CA LEU A 72 6.56 2.41 0.81
C LEU A 72 5.65 2.15 -0.38
N VAL A 73 4.62 1.32 -0.20
CA VAL A 73 3.79 0.82 -1.30
C VAL A 73 2.46 1.56 -1.36
N TRP A 74 2.25 2.33 -2.43
CA TRP A 74 0.99 3.01 -2.79
C TRP A 74 0.48 2.49 -4.14
N VAL A 75 0.29 1.20 -4.24
CA VAL A 75 -0.31 0.56 -5.43
C VAL A 75 -1.67 0.02 -5.04
N ASP A 76 -2.70 0.52 -5.70
CA ASP A 76 -4.08 0.12 -5.44
C ASP A 76 -4.27 -1.38 -5.72
N PRO A 77 -5.08 -2.08 -4.93
CA PRO A 77 -5.37 -3.50 -5.12
C PRO A 77 -5.95 -3.83 -6.48
N ILE A 78 -6.78 -2.91 -7.00
CA ILE A 78 -7.37 -2.99 -8.34
C ILE A 78 -7.28 -1.60 -8.96
N HIS A 79 -6.71 -1.49 -10.17
CA HIS A 79 -6.64 -0.26 -10.94
C HIS A 79 -6.86 -0.56 -12.41
N GLN A 80 -7.93 -0.04 -13.02
CA GLN A 80 -8.26 -0.26 -14.44
C GLN A 80 -8.25 -1.76 -14.83
N GLY A 81 -8.81 -2.63 -13.98
CA GLY A 81 -8.83 -4.07 -14.20
C GLY A 81 -7.52 -4.81 -13.87
N LYS A 82 -6.41 -4.11 -13.67
CA LYS A 82 -5.14 -4.71 -13.22
C LYS A 82 -5.17 -4.91 -11.71
N THR A 83 -4.73 -6.09 -11.25
CA THR A 83 -4.62 -6.45 -9.83
C THR A 83 -3.17 -6.37 -9.37
N ARG A 84 -2.93 -6.73 -8.11
CA ARG A 84 -1.57 -6.85 -7.54
C ARG A 84 -1.01 -8.27 -7.63
N ALA A 85 -1.62 -9.16 -8.42
CA ALA A 85 -1.24 -10.58 -8.46
C ALA A 85 0.24 -10.81 -8.80
N ALA A 86 0.83 -10.00 -9.69
CA ALA A 86 2.26 -10.06 -10.01
C ALA A 86 3.13 -9.24 -9.05
N LEU A 87 2.61 -8.14 -8.50
CA LEU A 87 3.36 -7.29 -7.57
C LEU A 87 3.55 -7.94 -6.20
N ASP A 88 2.53 -8.60 -5.65
CA ASP A 88 2.60 -9.15 -4.29
C ASP A 88 3.68 -10.23 -4.13
N PRO A 89 3.92 -11.17 -5.08
CA PRO A 89 5.08 -12.05 -5.05
C PRO A 89 6.42 -11.31 -5.09
N LEU A 90 6.55 -10.29 -5.93
CA LEU A 90 7.75 -9.45 -6.00
C LEU A 90 8.04 -8.78 -4.65
N LEU A 91 7.04 -8.17 -4.01
CA LEU A 91 7.23 -7.51 -2.72
C LEU A 91 7.62 -8.48 -1.60
N ARG A 92 7.13 -9.74 -1.62
CA ARG A 92 7.59 -10.80 -0.71
C ARG A 92 9.05 -11.15 -0.96
N GLU A 93 9.44 -11.30 -2.23
CA GLU A 93 10.83 -11.53 -2.61
C GLU A 93 11.74 -10.42 -2.09
N ILE A 94 11.38 -9.15 -2.33
CA ILE A 94 12.13 -7.99 -1.85
C ILE A 94 12.29 -8.03 -0.32
N ALA A 95 11.20 -8.26 0.40
CA ALA A 95 11.22 -8.33 1.86
C ALA A 95 12.13 -9.45 2.40
N THR A 96 12.21 -10.61 1.72
CA THR A 96 13.11 -11.71 2.13
C THR A 96 14.58 -11.40 1.87
N LYS A 97 14.89 -10.46 0.97
CA LYS A 97 16.27 -10.10 0.58
C LYS A 97 16.83 -8.90 1.35
N GLY A 98 16.06 -8.31 2.26
CA GLY A 98 16.56 -7.30 3.18
C GLY A 98 15.74 -6.00 3.26
N PRO A 99 15.29 -5.39 2.15
CA PRO A 99 14.52 -4.16 2.24
C PRO A 99 13.24 -4.32 3.07
N TRP A 100 12.96 -3.35 3.94
CA TRP A 100 11.69 -3.31 4.65
C TRP A 100 10.55 -2.91 3.71
N VAL A 101 9.44 -3.64 3.73
CA VAL A 101 8.29 -3.39 2.85
C VAL A 101 7.05 -3.00 3.66
N SER A 102 6.58 -1.78 3.49
CA SER A 102 5.29 -1.28 3.96
C SER A 102 4.40 -0.96 2.73
N ALA A 103 3.23 -1.43 2.60
CA ALA A 103 2.53 -2.40 3.39
C ALA A 103 2.81 -3.79 2.81
N HIS A 104 3.39 -4.66 3.64
CA HIS A 104 3.74 -6.01 3.21
C HIS A 104 2.49 -6.77 2.74
N PRO A 105 2.54 -7.54 1.62
CA PRO A 105 1.37 -8.23 1.08
C PRO A 105 0.63 -9.10 2.10
N ASP A 106 1.34 -9.82 2.96
CA ASP A 106 0.73 -10.70 3.95
C ASP A 106 0.02 -9.93 5.09
N VAL A 107 0.44 -8.69 5.34
CA VAL A 107 -0.26 -7.80 6.27
C VAL A 107 -1.50 -7.22 5.60
N ILE A 108 -1.38 -6.72 4.35
CA ILE A 108 -2.52 -6.17 3.61
C ILE A 108 -3.61 -7.22 3.41
N LEU A 109 -3.26 -8.44 3.07
CA LEU A 109 -4.25 -9.51 2.88
C LEU A 109 -5.05 -9.83 4.15
N LYS A 110 -4.50 -9.54 5.33
CA LYS A 110 -5.15 -9.74 6.63
C LYS A 110 -5.79 -8.47 7.18
N MET A 111 -5.10 -7.34 7.10
CA MET A 111 -5.46 -6.10 7.79
C MET A 111 -5.79 -4.92 6.86
N GLY A 112 -5.36 -4.97 5.61
CA GLY A 112 -5.58 -3.91 4.62
C GLY A 112 -6.88 -4.02 3.83
N VAL A 113 -7.74 -4.99 4.13
CA VAL A 113 -9.07 -5.15 3.53
C VAL A 113 -10.15 -4.66 4.48
N LYS A 114 -11.23 -4.12 3.94
CA LYS A 114 -12.31 -3.50 4.76
C LYS A 114 -13.00 -4.51 5.70
N GLU A 115 -12.93 -5.80 5.39
CA GLU A 115 -13.42 -6.88 6.25
C GLU A 115 -12.77 -6.89 7.65
N VAL A 116 -11.56 -6.33 7.81
CA VAL A 116 -10.93 -6.21 9.13
C VAL A 116 -11.81 -5.43 10.10
N LEU A 117 -12.50 -4.40 9.64
CA LEU A 117 -13.42 -3.60 10.47
C LEU A 117 -14.56 -4.47 11.04
N TYR A 118 -15.08 -5.41 10.23
CA TYR A 118 -16.09 -6.36 10.69
C TYR A 118 -15.50 -7.39 11.65
N ARG A 119 -14.31 -7.92 11.37
CA ARG A 119 -13.65 -8.92 12.21
C ARG A 119 -13.25 -8.38 13.58
N THR A 120 -12.86 -7.09 13.64
CA THR A 120 -12.41 -6.43 14.87
C THR A 120 -13.52 -5.66 15.60
N ARG A 121 -14.78 -5.68 15.13
CA ARG A 121 -15.89 -4.94 15.74
C ARG A 121 -16.11 -5.24 17.23
N HIS A 122 -15.77 -6.45 17.65
CA HIS A 122 -15.88 -6.87 19.06
C HIS A 122 -14.91 -6.15 20.00
N LEU A 123 -13.89 -5.47 19.46
CA LEU A 123 -12.93 -4.68 20.24
C LEU A 123 -13.48 -3.29 20.63
N GLY A 124 -14.64 -2.89 20.13
CA GLY A 124 -15.30 -1.63 20.46
C GLY A 124 -14.62 -0.36 19.95
N TRP A 125 -13.63 -0.48 19.07
CA TRP A 125 -12.82 0.65 18.54
C TRP A 125 -13.09 0.88 17.07
N GLY A 126 -14.23 0.92 16.64
CA GLY A 126 -14.57 1.16 15.24
C GLY A 126 -16.04 1.50 15.06
N ALA A 127 -16.40 1.89 13.85
CA ALA A 127 -17.79 2.10 13.50
C ALA A 127 -18.55 0.77 13.50
N ASP A 128 -19.85 0.84 13.80
CA ASP A 128 -20.76 -0.28 13.68
C ASP A 128 -20.75 -0.81 12.22
N THR A 129 -20.15 -1.97 12.04
CA THR A 129 -19.81 -2.53 10.73
C THR A 129 -20.50 -3.87 10.51
N TYR A 130 -21.11 -4.01 9.34
CA TYR A 130 -21.78 -5.24 8.87
C TYR A 130 -21.12 -5.74 7.60
N ARG A 131 -21.19 -7.06 7.40
CA ARG A 131 -20.71 -7.73 6.20
C ARG A 131 -21.86 -8.46 5.52
N TYR A 132 -21.90 -8.37 4.21
CA TYR A 132 -22.86 -9.08 3.37
C TYR A 132 -22.11 -9.96 2.39
N ASP A 133 -22.30 -11.27 2.49
CA ASP A 133 -21.58 -12.25 1.68
C ASP A 133 -22.24 -12.52 0.33
N SER A 134 -23.46 -12.03 0.14
CA SER A 134 -24.21 -12.18 -1.10
C SER A 134 -25.13 -10.99 -1.37
N ALA A 135 -25.50 -10.80 -2.63
CA ALA A 135 -26.50 -9.81 -3.00
C ALA A 135 -27.87 -10.10 -2.38
N ALA A 136 -28.20 -11.37 -2.15
CA ALA A 136 -29.45 -11.77 -1.51
C ALA A 136 -29.49 -11.33 -0.04
N THR A 137 -28.46 -11.62 0.72
CA THR A 137 -28.31 -11.19 2.12
C THR A 137 -28.32 -9.66 2.22
N PHE A 138 -27.60 -8.99 1.33
CA PHE A 138 -27.60 -7.53 1.27
C PHE A 138 -29.00 -6.94 1.05
N ARG A 139 -29.77 -7.45 0.06
CA ARG A 139 -31.12 -6.96 -0.21
C ARG A 139 -32.10 -7.22 0.94
N ALA A 140 -31.92 -8.31 1.66
CA ALA A 140 -32.78 -8.66 2.79
C ALA A 140 -32.49 -7.83 4.04
N GLU A 141 -31.24 -7.59 4.37
CA GLU A 141 -30.83 -7.03 5.65
C GLU A 141 -30.53 -5.53 5.63
N PHE A 142 -30.03 -5.00 4.49
CA PHE A 142 -29.58 -3.61 4.45
C PHE A 142 -30.71 -2.59 4.56
N PRO A 143 -31.90 -2.73 3.88
CA PRO A 143 -32.98 -1.76 4.02
C PRO A 143 -33.53 -1.64 5.44
N PRO A 144 -33.79 -2.70 6.20
CA PRO A 144 -34.20 -2.58 7.61
C PRO A 144 -33.15 -1.85 8.46
N ARG A 145 -31.85 -2.08 8.20
CA ARG A 145 -30.77 -1.37 8.94
C ARG A 145 -30.73 0.12 8.66
N LEU A 146 -30.98 0.53 7.41
CA LEU A 146 -31.08 1.96 7.08
C LEU A 146 -32.20 2.64 7.86
N GLN A 147 -33.35 1.95 7.99
CA GLN A 147 -34.52 2.48 8.73
C GLN A 147 -34.25 2.62 10.22
N THR A 148 -33.54 1.66 10.82
CA THR A 148 -33.30 1.64 12.28
C THR A 148 -32.06 2.41 12.71
N SER A 149 -31.02 2.48 11.86
CA SER A 149 -29.70 2.99 12.24
C SER A 149 -29.23 4.20 11.43
N GLY A 150 -30.08 4.72 10.52
CA GLY A 150 -29.76 5.89 9.70
C GLY A 150 -28.76 5.62 8.56
N PRO A 151 -28.20 6.69 7.96
CA PRO A 151 -27.34 6.58 6.80
C PRO A 151 -26.10 5.68 7.02
N ARG A 152 -25.73 4.90 6.00
CA ARG A 152 -24.60 3.98 6.03
C ARG A 152 -23.72 4.15 4.80
N VAL A 153 -22.42 3.91 4.96
CA VAL A 153 -21.46 3.87 3.84
C VAL A 153 -21.27 2.42 3.39
N LEU A 154 -21.52 2.17 2.11
CA LEU A 154 -21.23 0.88 1.48
C LEU A 154 -19.82 0.90 0.87
N LYS A 155 -19.07 -0.15 1.11
CA LYS A 155 -17.73 -0.31 0.54
C LYS A 155 -17.54 -1.74 0.07
N GLN A 156 -16.92 -1.90 -1.09
CA GLN A 156 -16.40 -3.21 -1.48
C GLN A 156 -15.24 -3.61 -0.55
N ASN A 157 -15.08 -4.90 -0.31
CA ASN A 157 -14.01 -5.39 0.56
C ASN A 157 -12.62 -5.05 0.00
N ARG A 158 -12.48 -5.11 -1.31
CA ARG A 158 -11.27 -4.72 -2.06
C ARG A 158 -11.67 -3.80 -3.20
N GLY A 159 -10.79 -2.85 -3.52
CA GLY A 159 -11.06 -1.82 -4.52
C GLY A 159 -11.64 -0.54 -3.91
N ASP A 160 -11.86 0.42 -4.77
CA ASP A 160 -12.41 1.75 -4.45
C ASP A 160 -13.90 1.71 -4.17
#